data_417b1c629119195ae59e216174e49ea1
#
_entry.id   417b1c629119195ae59e216174e49ea1
#
_cell.length_a   1.000
_cell.length_b   1.000
_cell.length_c   1.000
_cell.angle_alpha   90.00
_cell.angle_beta   90.00
_cell.angle_gamma   90.00
#
_symmetry.space_group_name_H-M   'P 1'
#
loop_
_entity.id
_entity.type
_entity.pdbx_description
1 polymer ?
#
loop_
_entity_poly.entity_id
_entity_poly.type
_entity_poly.pdbx_seq_one_letter_code
_entity_poly.pdbx_strand_id
1 'polypeptide(L)'
;MNLFLVISALLVTSSNPFNFNPFDNIKNKIIKFKKKDFSIFDNNIIDYLRSRSKNKYTIINKKSEQMYDINLFSEKYPLYKDYKVISISPGGLKGFYLMGVVNYIKTNYDLSNCLFTGASAGAWSSLLMSYNGDDKKIINNVLNMDFNNIKNIFELELALKKLILDNTIINDYDLEKIFIGVTVIKNLDLSTNIFYNFKNLEDSLDCCIASSHIPFLTGGLINKYNNEISIDGGFSNYPYLDLNNTILHINPQMWKEEITFDCAIDDIFQDINKLNFEDSYLRGYQDTKNNKHILDNILTRK
;
A
#
# COMPACT_ATOMS: atom_id res chain seq x y z
N MET A 1 6.50 24.15 -7.03
CA MET A 1 6.38 24.33 -5.55
C MET A 1 7.04 23.09 -4.95
N ASN A 2 8.10 23.27 -4.22
CA ASN A 2 8.96 22.17 -3.79
C ASN A 2 8.20 21.26 -2.81
N LEU A 3 8.27 19.91 -2.94
CA LEU A 3 7.71 18.97 -1.98
C LEU A 3 8.15 19.30 -0.56
N PHE A 4 9.34 19.85 -0.43
CA PHE A 4 9.88 20.45 0.81
C PHE A 4 8.97 21.57 1.35
N LEU A 5 8.38 22.41 0.50
CA LEU A 5 7.41 23.43 0.89
C LEU A 5 6.06 22.80 1.28
N VAL A 6 5.66 21.71 0.65
CA VAL A 6 4.43 20.97 0.98
C VAL A 6 4.60 20.27 2.33
N ILE A 7 5.70 19.54 2.51
CA ILE A 7 6.02 18.90 3.78
C ILE A 7 6.24 19.98 4.87
N SER A 8 6.92 21.07 4.55
CA SER A 8 7.09 22.20 5.49
C SER A 8 5.77 22.87 5.86
N ALA A 9 4.83 23.00 4.91
CA ALA A 9 3.48 23.51 5.20
C ALA A 9 2.68 22.54 6.07
N LEU A 10 2.78 21.22 5.83
CA LEU A 10 2.22 20.18 6.69
C LEU A 10 2.77 20.26 8.11
N LEU A 11 4.03 20.56 8.25
CA LEU A 11 4.76 20.62 9.51
C LEU A 11 4.40 21.90 10.31
N VAL A 12 4.20 23.03 9.64
CA VAL A 12 3.78 24.30 10.28
C VAL A 12 2.32 24.21 10.76
N THR A 13 1.44 23.48 10.06
CA THR A 13 0.04 23.35 10.46
C THR A 13 -0.18 22.38 11.62
N SER A 14 0.75 21.43 11.84
CA SER A 14 0.67 20.49 12.98
C SER A 14 1.09 21.13 14.32
N SER A 15 1.79 22.26 14.29
CA SER A 15 2.32 22.93 15.47
C SER A 15 1.52 24.17 15.93
N ASN A 16 0.44 24.57 15.23
CA ASN A 16 -0.27 25.80 15.51
C ASN A 16 -1.75 25.55 15.83
N PRO A 17 -2.24 25.80 17.08
CA PRO A 17 -3.63 25.61 17.48
C PRO A 17 -4.58 26.73 17.00
N PHE A 18 -4.09 27.75 16.27
CA PHE A 18 -4.91 28.84 15.79
C PHE A 18 -5.42 28.62 14.36
N ASN A 19 -6.73 28.72 14.22
CA ASN A 19 -7.56 28.66 13.01
C ASN A 19 -7.15 29.73 11.97
N PHE A 20 -6.01 29.59 11.35
CA PHE A 20 -5.66 30.30 10.13
C PHE A 20 -5.69 29.30 8.98
N ASN A 21 -6.62 29.48 8.05
CA ASN A 21 -6.73 28.60 6.87
C ASN A 21 -5.91 29.21 5.71
N PRO A 22 -4.60 28.94 5.61
CA PRO A 22 -3.77 29.45 4.52
C PRO A 22 -4.08 28.80 3.18
N PHE A 23 -5.04 27.85 3.13
CA PHE A 23 -5.25 26.93 2.03
C PHE A 23 -6.14 27.49 0.92
N ASP A 24 -6.99 28.49 1.19
CA ASP A 24 -7.86 29.04 0.13
C ASP A 24 -7.07 29.76 -0.97
N ASN A 25 -5.90 30.32 -0.66
CA ASN A 25 -4.99 30.91 -1.64
C ASN A 25 -4.13 29.87 -2.38
N ILE A 26 -3.92 28.68 -1.76
CA ILE A 26 -3.13 27.60 -2.34
C ILE A 26 -3.97 26.77 -3.29
N LYS A 27 -5.25 26.51 -2.98
CA LYS A 27 -6.18 25.79 -3.86
C LYS A 27 -6.26 26.41 -5.26
N ASN A 28 -6.36 27.72 -5.34
CA ASN A 28 -6.46 28.42 -6.64
C ASN A 28 -5.15 28.44 -7.46
N LYS A 29 -4.01 28.19 -6.81
CA LYS A 29 -2.71 28.03 -7.50
C LYS A 29 -2.45 26.59 -7.95
N ILE A 30 -2.95 25.59 -7.23
CA ILE A 30 -2.72 24.16 -7.49
C ILE A 30 -3.44 23.70 -8.78
N ILE A 31 -4.61 24.27 -9.10
CA ILE A 31 -5.41 23.94 -10.31
C ILE A 31 -4.67 24.24 -11.64
N LYS A 32 -3.57 25.00 -11.62
CA LYS A 32 -2.78 25.37 -12.81
C LYS A 32 -1.50 24.56 -13.04
N PHE A 33 -1.23 23.53 -12.21
CA PHE A 33 -0.03 22.71 -12.40
C PHE A 33 -0.14 21.82 -13.63
N LYS A 34 0.80 21.98 -14.57
CA LYS A 34 0.98 21.09 -15.73
C LYS A 34 1.87 19.91 -15.31
N LYS A 35 1.71 18.77 -16.00
CA LYS A 35 2.48 17.53 -15.85
C LYS A 35 4.00 17.75 -15.65
N LYS A 36 4.54 18.84 -16.20
CA LYS A 36 5.95 19.24 -16.13
C LYS A 36 6.42 19.70 -14.75
N ASP A 37 5.49 20.08 -13.85
CA ASP A 37 5.82 20.62 -12.53
C ASP A 37 5.96 19.51 -11.47
N PHE A 38 5.60 18.27 -11.81
CA PHE A 38 5.64 17.10 -10.95
C PHE A 38 6.89 16.22 -11.15
N SER A 39 7.81 16.60 -12.04
CA SER A 39 9.19 16.05 -12.06
C SER A 39 9.94 16.22 -10.72
N ILE A 40 9.25 16.81 -9.75
CA ILE A 40 9.69 17.04 -8.37
C ILE A 40 9.65 15.75 -7.53
N PHE A 41 8.89 14.74 -7.94
CA PHE A 41 8.98 13.39 -7.39
C PHE A 41 10.10 12.58 -8.06
N ASP A 42 11.18 13.26 -8.44
CA ASP A 42 12.43 12.65 -8.85
C ASP A 42 12.87 11.62 -7.78
N ASN A 43 13.39 10.49 -8.25
CA ASN A 43 13.93 9.41 -7.41
C ASN A 43 14.85 9.95 -6.29
N ASN A 44 15.56 11.03 -6.55
CA ASN A 44 16.40 11.74 -5.58
C ASN A 44 15.64 12.25 -4.35
N ILE A 45 14.36 12.65 -4.48
CA ILE A 45 13.57 13.14 -3.33
C ILE A 45 13.03 11.97 -2.54
N ILE A 46 12.58 10.92 -3.22
CA ILE A 46 12.14 9.69 -2.54
C ILE A 46 13.32 9.09 -1.78
N ASP A 47 14.49 9.01 -2.40
CA ASP A 47 15.70 8.51 -1.76
C ASP A 47 16.18 9.41 -0.63
N TYR A 48 16.06 10.73 -0.78
CA TYR A 48 16.32 11.68 0.30
C TYR A 48 15.36 11.50 1.48
N LEU A 49 14.06 11.32 1.22
CA LEU A 49 13.07 11.06 2.26
C LEU A 49 13.33 9.72 2.95
N ARG A 50 13.65 8.68 2.17
CA ARG A 50 14.04 7.37 2.69
C ARG A 50 15.30 7.43 3.54
N SER A 51 16.31 8.21 3.12
CA SER A 51 17.54 8.39 3.89
C SER A 51 17.33 9.08 5.24
N ARG A 52 16.29 9.90 5.34
CA ARG A 52 15.90 10.56 6.59
C ARG A 52 14.92 9.73 7.43
N SER A 53 14.23 8.78 6.85
CA SER A 53 13.47 7.82 7.64
C SER A 53 14.49 7.02 8.43
N LYS A 54 14.68 7.39 9.68
CA LYS A 54 15.47 6.56 10.61
C LYS A 54 14.88 5.17 10.53
N ASN A 55 15.71 4.12 10.49
CA ASN A 55 15.31 2.70 10.49
C ASN A 55 14.54 2.32 11.77
N LYS A 56 13.53 3.11 12.13
CA LYS A 56 12.65 2.91 13.26
C LYS A 56 11.31 2.45 12.73
N TYR A 57 11.11 1.15 12.78
CA TYR A 57 9.82 0.55 12.56
C TYR A 57 9.11 0.41 13.89
N THR A 58 7.88 0.87 13.95
CA THR A 58 6.99 0.61 15.07
C THR A 58 5.89 -0.32 14.61
N ILE A 59 5.79 -1.50 15.22
CA ILE A 59 4.71 -2.45 14.95
C ILE A 59 3.56 -2.15 15.92
N ILE A 60 2.37 -1.96 15.40
CA ILE A 60 1.18 -1.54 16.16
C ILE A 60 0.09 -2.60 16.04
N ASN A 61 -0.26 -3.19 17.15
CA ASN A 61 -1.40 -4.11 17.26
C ASN A 61 -2.70 -3.30 17.37
N LYS A 62 -3.55 -3.38 16.38
CA LYS A 62 -4.78 -2.59 16.32
C LYS A 62 -5.85 -3.01 17.31
N LYS A 63 -5.90 -4.29 17.73
CA LYS A 63 -6.83 -4.76 18.77
C LYS A 63 -6.43 -4.29 20.18
N SER A 64 -5.13 -4.40 20.51
CA SER A 64 -4.63 -4.07 21.86
C SER A 64 -4.05 -2.67 21.98
N GLU A 65 -3.86 -1.95 20.86
CA GLU A 65 -3.19 -0.64 20.77
C GLU A 65 -1.74 -0.63 21.28
N GLN A 66 -1.15 -1.82 21.46
CA GLN A 66 0.23 -1.96 21.90
C GLN A 66 1.20 -1.69 20.76
N MET A 67 2.29 -1.02 21.10
CA MET A 67 3.34 -0.62 20.17
C MET A 67 4.62 -1.40 20.51
N TYR A 68 5.30 -1.89 19.48
CA TYR A 68 6.51 -2.68 19.63
C TYR A 68 7.59 -2.16 18.68
N ASP A 69 8.83 -2.09 19.15
CA ASP A 69 9.99 -2.15 18.25
C ASP A 69 10.04 -3.54 17.59
N ILE A 70 10.62 -3.64 16.39
CA ILE A 70 10.66 -4.90 15.63
C ILE A 70 11.37 -6.03 16.41
N ASN A 71 12.42 -5.70 17.14
CA ASN A 71 13.16 -6.68 17.93
C ASN A 71 12.29 -7.20 19.09
N LEU A 72 11.65 -6.27 19.84
CA LEU A 72 10.74 -6.62 20.92
C LEU A 72 9.53 -7.42 20.41
N PHE A 73 9.03 -7.12 19.22
CA PHE A 73 7.96 -7.89 18.60
C PHE A 73 8.39 -9.33 18.35
N SER A 74 9.56 -9.54 17.75
CA SER A 74 10.12 -10.86 17.44
C SER A 74 10.39 -11.68 18.70
N GLU A 75 10.76 -11.04 19.81
CA GLU A 75 10.96 -11.72 21.10
C GLU A 75 9.63 -12.10 21.76
N LYS A 76 8.66 -11.18 21.74
CA LYS A 76 7.37 -11.37 22.40
C LYS A 76 6.44 -12.34 21.67
N TYR A 77 6.57 -12.42 20.36
CA TYR A 77 5.75 -13.27 19.50
C TYR A 77 6.60 -14.26 18.70
N PRO A 78 7.27 -15.21 19.39
CA PRO A 78 8.16 -16.18 18.73
C PRO A 78 7.44 -17.04 17.69
N LEU A 79 6.13 -17.22 17.80
CA LEU A 79 5.32 -17.94 16.80
C LEU A 79 5.43 -17.33 15.40
N TYR A 80 5.59 -16.02 15.29
CA TYR A 80 5.76 -15.38 13.96
C TYR A 80 7.12 -15.70 13.32
N LYS A 81 8.09 -16.22 14.06
CA LYS A 81 9.39 -16.65 13.50
C LYS A 81 9.27 -17.89 12.63
N ASP A 82 8.25 -18.70 12.86
CA ASP A 82 8.01 -19.94 12.12
C ASP A 82 7.22 -19.68 10.82
N TYR A 83 6.63 -18.48 10.69
CA TYR A 83 5.94 -18.10 9.47
C TYR A 83 6.91 -17.60 8.39
N LYS A 84 6.59 -17.95 7.15
CA LYS A 84 7.23 -17.39 5.97
C LYS A 84 6.61 -16.03 5.65
N VAL A 85 7.41 -15.07 5.22
CA VAL A 85 6.93 -13.74 4.87
C VAL A 85 6.88 -13.56 3.37
N ILE A 86 5.73 -13.10 2.87
CA ILE A 86 5.56 -12.61 1.50
C ILE A 86 5.40 -11.09 1.57
N SER A 87 6.34 -10.40 0.94
CA SER A 87 6.39 -8.95 0.93
C SER A 87 5.92 -8.40 -0.41
N ILE A 88 5.01 -7.41 -0.39
CA ILE A 88 4.37 -6.87 -1.60
C ILE A 88 4.64 -5.37 -1.69
N SER A 89 5.28 -4.95 -2.78
CA SER A 89 5.73 -3.59 -2.96
C SER A 89 4.59 -2.60 -3.25
N PRO A 90 4.81 -1.30 -3.00
CA PRO A 90 4.03 -0.27 -3.64
C PRO A 90 3.99 -0.42 -5.16
N GLY A 91 2.94 0.04 -5.80
CA GLY A 91 2.77 -0.14 -7.25
C GLY A 91 1.83 0.85 -7.91
N GLY A 92 1.19 1.75 -7.18
CA GLY A 92 0.19 2.67 -7.72
C GLY A 92 -0.89 1.92 -8.50
N LEU A 93 -1.26 2.40 -9.69
CA LEU A 93 -2.28 1.75 -10.54
C LEU A 93 -1.86 0.37 -11.08
N LYS A 94 -0.57 -0.01 -10.98
CA LYS A 94 -0.12 -1.40 -11.19
C LYS A 94 -0.62 -2.36 -10.11
N GLY A 95 -1.35 -1.90 -9.12
CA GLY A 95 -2.07 -2.71 -8.16
C GLY A 95 -2.97 -3.77 -8.82
N PHE A 96 -3.55 -3.47 -9.99
CA PHE A 96 -4.33 -4.46 -10.75
C PHE A 96 -3.45 -5.57 -11.35
N TYR A 97 -2.23 -5.25 -11.78
CA TYR A 97 -1.25 -6.26 -12.16
C TYR A 97 -0.85 -7.11 -10.95
N LEU A 98 -0.55 -6.49 -9.81
CA LEU A 98 -0.26 -7.20 -8.56
C LEU A 98 -1.43 -8.08 -8.12
N MET A 99 -2.67 -7.64 -8.29
CA MET A 99 -3.87 -8.45 -8.02
C MET A 99 -3.86 -9.74 -8.86
N GLY A 100 -3.46 -9.67 -10.13
CA GLY A 100 -3.31 -10.85 -10.99
C GLY A 100 -2.21 -11.81 -10.50
N VAL A 101 -1.04 -11.26 -10.12
CA VAL A 101 0.06 -12.03 -9.54
C VAL A 101 -0.37 -12.75 -8.27
N VAL A 102 -0.95 -11.99 -7.34
CA VAL A 102 -1.44 -12.49 -6.04
C VAL A 102 -2.51 -13.57 -6.22
N ASN A 103 -3.46 -13.36 -7.13
CA ASN A 103 -4.51 -14.33 -7.37
C ASN A 103 -3.95 -15.66 -7.91
N TYR A 104 -2.98 -15.63 -8.83
CA TYR A 104 -2.33 -16.85 -9.29
C TYR A 104 -1.65 -17.61 -8.16
N ILE A 105 -0.86 -16.89 -7.34
CA ILE A 105 -0.14 -17.48 -6.21
C ILE A 105 -1.13 -18.09 -5.22
N LYS A 106 -2.13 -17.32 -4.81
CA LYS A 106 -3.14 -17.72 -3.84
C LYS A 106 -3.95 -18.94 -4.30
N THR A 107 -4.25 -19.02 -5.59
CA THR A 107 -5.02 -20.14 -6.15
C THR A 107 -4.22 -21.44 -6.21
N ASN A 108 -2.91 -21.36 -6.44
CA ASN A 108 -2.10 -22.53 -6.78
C ASN A 108 -1.16 -23.01 -5.66
N TYR A 109 -0.94 -22.19 -4.62
CA TYR A 109 0.03 -22.51 -3.56
C TYR A 109 -0.59 -22.45 -2.17
N ASP A 110 -0.10 -23.33 -1.29
CA ASP A 110 -0.45 -23.32 0.13
C ASP A 110 0.24 -22.13 0.84
N LEU A 111 -0.57 -21.25 1.38
CA LEU A 111 -0.14 -20.04 2.10
C LEU A 111 -0.52 -20.09 3.58
N SER A 112 -0.89 -21.25 4.10
CA SER A 112 -1.34 -21.43 5.49
C SER A 112 -0.31 -20.94 6.49
N ASN A 113 0.97 -21.13 6.19
CA ASN A 113 2.11 -20.72 7.02
C ASN A 113 2.81 -19.45 6.49
N CYS A 114 2.03 -18.50 5.94
CA CYS A 114 2.55 -17.25 5.40
C CYS A 114 1.96 -16.04 6.10
N LEU A 115 2.80 -15.01 6.29
CA LEU A 115 2.40 -13.65 6.63
C LEU A 115 2.54 -12.77 5.39
N PHE A 116 1.68 -11.78 5.28
CA PHE A 116 1.63 -10.87 4.14
C PHE A 116 1.93 -9.46 4.62
N THR A 117 2.95 -8.83 4.05
CA THR A 117 3.29 -7.45 4.37
C THR A 117 3.31 -6.61 3.10
N GLY A 118 2.80 -5.40 3.19
CA GLY A 118 2.77 -4.52 2.03
C GLY A 118 2.48 -3.07 2.37
N ALA A 119 2.65 -2.23 1.36
CA ALA A 119 2.30 -0.82 1.42
C ALA A 119 1.70 -0.36 0.10
N SER A 120 0.86 0.69 0.14
CA SER A 120 0.19 1.23 -1.04
C SER A 120 -0.61 0.13 -1.77
N ALA A 121 -0.40 -0.06 -3.06
CA ALA A 121 -0.98 -1.17 -3.82
C ALA A 121 -0.66 -2.55 -3.19
N GLY A 122 0.50 -2.68 -2.54
CA GLY A 122 0.88 -3.89 -1.81
C GLY A 122 0.05 -4.12 -0.54
N ALA A 123 -0.47 -3.07 0.11
CA ALA A 123 -1.38 -3.20 1.24
C ALA A 123 -2.72 -3.84 0.81
N TRP A 124 -3.31 -3.36 -0.28
CA TRP A 124 -4.51 -3.93 -0.89
C TRP A 124 -4.29 -5.39 -1.33
N SER A 125 -3.11 -5.67 -1.90
CA SER A 125 -2.73 -7.03 -2.29
C SER A 125 -2.53 -7.96 -1.09
N SER A 126 -1.98 -7.46 0.02
CA SER A 126 -1.85 -8.22 1.28
C SER A 126 -3.21 -8.55 1.89
N LEU A 127 -4.17 -7.62 1.80
CA LEU A 127 -5.55 -7.87 2.22
C LEU A 127 -6.19 -8.97 1.36
N LEU A 128 -5.99 -8.96 0.03
CA LEU A 128 -6.47 -10.02 -0.86
C LEU A 128 -5.83 -11.37 -0.54
N MET A 129 -4.54 -11.41 -0.17
CA MET A 129 -3.86 -12.65 0.26
C MET A 129 -4.50 -13.27 1.50
N SER A 130 -5.01 -12.45 2.41
CA SER A 130 -5.65 -12.91 3.65
C SER A 130 -7.13 -13.31 3.49
N TYR A 131 -7.74 -13.02 2.34
CA TYR A 131 -9.14 -13.33 2.07
C TYR A 131 -9.34 -14.83 1.82
N ASN A 132 -10.29 -15.46 2.51
CA ASN A 132 -10.58 -16.90 2.44
C ASN A 132 -11.94 -17.20 1.81
N GLY A 133 -12.65 -16.20 1.31
CA GLY A 133 -13.92 -16.37 0.61
C GLY A 133 -13.76 -16.73 -0.87
N ASP A 134 -14.73 -16.36 -1.68
CA ASP A 134 -14.73 -16.62 -3.13
C ASP A 134 -13.89 -15.57 -3.89
N ASP A 135 -12.61 -15.89 -4.13
CA ASP A 135 -11.69 -15.05 -4.87
C ASP A 135 -12.21 -14.65 -6.25
N LYS A 136 -12.86 -15.59 -6.97
CA LYS A 136 -13.38 -15.30 -8.31
C LYS A 136 -14.49 -14.26 -8.26
N LYS A 137 -15.38 -14.38 -7.28
CA LYS A 137 -16.48 -13.44 -7.11
C LYS A 137 -15.96 -12.04 -6.79
N ILE A 138 -15.08 -11.91 -5.80
CA ILE A 138 -14.58 -10.58 -5.40
C ILE A 138 -13.75 -9.92 -6.50
N ILE A 139 -12.88 -10.66 -7.18
CA ILE A 139 -12.09 -10.15 -8.29
C ILE A 139 -12.99 -9.73 -9.45
N ASN A 140 -13.97 -10.54 -9.82
CA ASN A 140 -14.92 -10.16 -10.87
C ASN A 140 -15.69 -8.89 -10.49
N ASN A 141 -16.11 -8.74 -9.24
CA ASN A 141 -16.78 -7.53 -8.78
C ASN A 141 -15.86 -6.30 -8.91
N VAL A 142 -14.58 -6.43 -8.58
CA VAL A 142 -13.59 -5.35 -8.73
C VAL A 142 -13.37 -5.00 -10.20
N LEU A 143 -13.20 -5.99 -11.08
CA LEU A 143 -12.94 -5.75 -12.49
C LEU A 143 -14.16 -5.19 -13.25
N ASN A 144 -15.38 -5.48 -12.77
CA ASN A 144 -16.63 -4.96 -13.34
C ASN A 144 -17.14 -3.69 -12.65
N MET A 145 -16.34 -3.00 -11.86
CA MET A 145 -16.71 -1.70 -11.30
C MET A 145 -16.96 -0.69 -12.44
N ASP A 146 -17.88 0.24 -12.21
CA ASP A 146 -18.08 1.36 -13.13
C ASP A 146 -16.97 2.41 -12.96
N PHE A 147 -15.88 2.20 -13.70
CA PHE A 147 -14.73 3.11 -13.68
C PHE A 147 -15.01 4.47 -14.36
N ASN A 148 -16.07 4.60 -15.18
CA ASN A 148 -16.38 5.84 -15.89
C ASN A 148 -16.73 7.01 -14.95
N ASN A 149 -17.22 6.70 -13.75
CA ASN A 149 -17.56 7.69 -12.74
C ASN A 149 -16.42 7.96 -11.76
N ILE A 150 -15.28 7.28 -11.88
CA ILE A 150 -14.11 7.41 -11.00
C ILE A 150 -13.13 8.41 -11.61
N LYS A 151 -12.93 9.56 -10.96
CA LYS A 151 -12.11 10.66 -11.48
C LYS A 151 -10.66 10.64 -11.03
N ASN A 152 -10.37 9.96 -9.93
CA ASN A 152 -9.04 9.93 -9.31
C ASN A 152 -8.86 8.68 -8.44
N ILE A 153 -7.63 8.45 -8.01
CA ILE A 153 -7.28 7.26 -7.22
C ILE A 153 -8.02 7.23 -5.88
N PHE A 154 -8.27 8.37 -5.25
CA PHE A 154 -9.01 8.40 -3.98
C PHE A 154 -10.46 7.91 -4.14
N GLU A 155 -11.13 8.33 -5.20
CA GLU A 155 -12.48 7.83 -5.52
C GLU A 155 -12.45 6.33 -5.83
N LEU A 156 -11.39 5.84 -6.50
CA LEU A 156 -11.16 4.41 -6.73
C LEU A 156 -11.03 3.65 -5.41
N GLU A 157 -10.20 4.13 -4.49
CA GLU A 157 -10.01 3.51 -3.19
C GLU A 157 -11.28 3.47 -2.34
N LEU A 158 -12.06 4.55 -2.35
CA LEU A 158 -13.36 4.59 -1.67
C LEU A 158 -14.37 3.61 -2.31
N ALA A 159 -14.36 3.50 -3.63
CA ALA A 159 -15.22 2.57 -4.36
C ALA A 159 -14.82 1.11 -4.06
N LEU A 160 -13.50 0.81 -4.03
CA LEU A 160 -12.98 -0.49 -3.60
C LEU A 160 -13.36 -0.81 -2.15
N LYS A 161 -13.16 0.14 -1.22
CA LYS A 161 -13.57 -0.03 0.19
C LYS A 161 -15.05 -0.38 0.27
N LYS A 162 -15.91 0.40 -0.39
CA LYS A 162 -17.34 0.15 -0.41
C LYS A 162 -17.68 -1.22 -0.99
N LEU A 163 -17.11 -1.58 -2.14
CA LEU A 163 -17.35 -2.85 -2.80
C LEU A 163 -16.99 -4.03 -1.88
N ILE A 164 -15.85 -3.96 -1.21
CA ILE A 164 -15.38 -5.01 -0.30
C ILE A 164 -16.34 -5.13 0.90
N LEU A 165 -16.70 -4.03 1.55
CA LEU A 165 -17.63 -4.04 2.69
C LEU A 165 -19.03 -4.55 2.33
N ASP A 166 -19.50 -4.25 1.11
CA ASP A 166 -20.82 -4.67 0.65
C ASP A 166 -20.88 -6.18 0.26
N ASN A 167 -19.73 -6.80 -0.04
CA ASN A 167 -19.68 -8.16 -0.61
C ASN A 167 -18.98 -9.20 0.26
N THR A 168 -18.31 -8.79 1.35
CA THR A 168 -17.55 -9.69 2.23
C THR A 168 -17.78 -9.36 3.69
N ILE A 169 -17.41 -10.28 4.57
CA ILE A 169 -17.49 -10.09 6.02
C ILE A 169 -16.11 -10.30 6.64
N ILE A 170 -15.93 -9.84 7.88
CA ILE A 170 -14.65 -9.95 8.59
C ILE A 170 -14.14 -11.39 8.71
N ASN A 171 -15.05 -12.36 8.88
CA ASN A 171 -14.69 -13.77 9.01
C ASN A 171 -14.13 -14.38 7.72
N ASP A 172 -14.27 -13.69 6.59
CA ASP A 172 -13.65 -14.09 5.34
C ASP A 172 -12.16 -13.75 5.27
N TYR A 173 -11.61 -13.04 6.29
CA TYR A 173 -10.24 -12.55 6.29
C TYR A 173 -9.42 -13.03 7.48
N ASP A 174 -8.19 -13.42 7.23
CA ASP A 174 -7.15 -13.72 8.23
C ASP A 174 -6.38 -12.42 8.56
N LEU A 175 -7.07 -11.46 9.20
CA LEU A 175 -6.50 -10.13 9.48
C LEU A 175 -5.27 -10.15 10.42
N GLU A 176 -5.03 -11.27 11.10
CA GLU A 176 -3.84 -11.48 11.94
C GLU A 176 -2.57 -11.76 11.11
N LYS A 177 -2.75 -12.15 9.84
CA LYS A 177 -1.65 -12.47 8.92
C LYS A 177 -1.18 -11.27 8.10
N ILE A 178 -1.87 -10.13 8.15
CA ILE A 178 -1.51 -8.94 7.37
C ILE A 178 -0.81 -7.89 8.21
N PHE A 179 0.24 -7.31 7.59
CA PHE A 179 1.07 -6.25 8.15
C PHE A 179 1.17 -5.11 7.14
N ILE A 180 0.51 -3.99 7.42
CA ILE A 180 0.40 -2.86 6.50
C ILE A 180 1.32 -1.74 6.95
N GLY A 181 2.29 -1.39 6.11
CA GLY A 181 3.22 -0.29 6.33
C GLY A 181 2.61 1.06 5.92
N VAL A 182 2.65 2.01 6.82
CA VAL A 182 2.23 3.40 6.60
C VAL A 182 3.37 4.32 7.00
N THR A 183 3.73 5.26 6.14
CA THR A 183 4.65 6.32 6.53
C THR A 183 3.90 7.36 7.35
N VAL A 184 4.41 7.66 8.53
CA VAL A 184 3.84 8.67 9.42
C VAL A 184 4.80 9.85 9.61
N ILE A 185 4.23 11.03 9.76
CA ILE A 185 4.96 12.26 10.01
C ILE A 185 4.76 12.66 11.46
N LYS A 186 5.84 12.61 12.24
CA LYS A 186 5.84 12.96 13.65
C LYS A 186 7.05 13.85 13.99
N ASN A 187 6.80 15.02 14.58
CA ASN A 187 7.86 15.97 14.96
C ASN A 187 8.85 16.27 13.83
N LEU A 188 8.36 16.47 12.61
CA LEU A 188 9.16 16.71 11.39
C LEU A 188 9.99 15.52 10.90
N ASP A 189 9.91 14.38 11.56
CA ASP A 189 10.58 13.14 11.14
C ASP A 189 9.59 12.21 10.46
N LEU A 190 10.08 11.46 9.47
CA LEU A 190 9.36 10.36 8.87
C LEU A 190 9.69 9.07 9.61
N SER A 191 8.67 8.28 9.89
CA SER A 191 8.85 6.93 10.43
C SER A 191 7.85 5.97 9.78
N THR A 192 8.12 4.68 9.86
CA THR A 192 7.21 3.65 9.38
C THR A 192 6.47 3.04 10.55
N ASN A 193 5.14 3.14 10.51
CA ASN A 193 4.27 2.35 11.38
C ASN A 193 3.75 1.15 10.61
N ILE A 194 3.90 -0.05 11.18
CA ILE A 194 3.39 -1.29 10.62
C ILE A 194 2.19 -1.72 11.46
N PHE A 195 1.02 -1.70 10.86
CA PHE A 195 -0.24 -2.03 11.52
C PHE A 195 -0.62 -3.48 11.23
N TYR A 196 -1.05 -4.20 12.27
CA TYR A 196 -1.51 -5.58 12.17
C TYR A 196 -2.62 -5.88 13.18
N ASN A 197 -3.25 -7.05 13.08
CA ASN A 197 -4.31 -7.51 13.99
C ASN A 197 -5.45 -6.50 14.12
N PHE A 198 -6.06 -6.15 13.00
CA PHE A 198 -7.07 -5.10 12.89
C PHE A 198 -8.34 -5.44 13.69
N LYS A 199 -9.02 -4.43 14.21
CA LYS A 199 -10.25 -4.56 15.00
C LYS A 199 -11.41 -5.10 14.15
N ASN A 200 -11.48 -4.65 12.91
CA ASN A 200 -12.50 -5.03 11.94
C ASN A 200 -11.99 -4.82 10.51
N LEU A 201 -12.77 -5.26 9.54
CA LEU A 201 -12.43 -5.13 8.13
C LEU A 201 -12.34 -3.68 7.69
N GLU A 202 -13.23 -2.81 8.18
CA GLU A 202 -13.22 -1.39 7.84
C GLU A 202 -11.91 -0.69 8.28
N ASP A 203 -11.43 -0.97 9.50
CA ASP A 203 -10.15 -0.45 10.00
C ASP A 203 -8.95 -0.90 9.13
N SER A 204 -8.97 -2.15 8.63
CA SER A 204 -7.94 -2.63 7.70
C SER A 204 -7.98 -1.94 6.35
N LEU A 205 -9.16 -1.66 5.82
CA LEU A 205 -9.36 -0.93 4.57
C LEU A 205 -8.96 0.55 4.72
N ASP A 206 -9.27 1.18 5.85
CA ASP A 206 -8.81 2.53 6.16
C ASP A 206 -7.29 2.60 6.28
N CYS A 207 -6.67 1.55 6.79
CA CYS A 207 -5.22 1.43 6.80
C CYS A 207 -4.64 1.28 5.38
N CYS A 208 -5.30 0.52 4.48
CA CYS A 208 -4.90 0.44 3.07
C CYS A 208 -4.96 1.82 2.41
N ILE A 209 -6.04 2.58 2.61
CA ILE A 209 -6.18 3.95 2.09
C ILE A 209 -5.07 4.86 2.67
N ALA A 210 -4.79 4.76 3.97
CA ALA A 210 -3.73 5.53 4.60
C ALA A 210 -2.34 5.19 4.03
N SER A 211 -2.12 3.90 3.75
CA SER A 211 -0.90 3.37 3.15
C SER A 211 -0.73 3.78 1.68
N SER A 212 -1.80 4.20 1.01
CA SER A 212 -1.80 4.62 -0.40
C SER A 212 -1.92 6.15 -0.55
N HIS A 213 -1.96 6.91 0.56
CA HIS A 213 -2.20 8.34 0.48
C HIS A 213 -0.97 9.11 0.00
N ILE A 214 -1.05 9.63 -1.21
CA ILE A 214 -0.05 10.57 -1.75
C ILE A 214 -0.69 11.98 -1.76
N PRO A 215 -0.15 12.94 -0.99
CA PRO A 215 -0.69 14.28 -0.91
C PRO A 215 -0.96 14.88 -2.29
N PHE A 216 -2.14 15.46 -2.49
CA PHE A 216 -2.66 16.06 -3.72
C PHE A 216 -3.01 15.07 -4.86
N LEU A 217 -2.52 13.83 -4.84
CA LEU A 217 -2.75 12.86 -5.90
C LEU A 217 -3.91 11.90 -5.59
N THR A 218 -3.89 11.37 -4.37
CA THR A 218 -4.90 10.39 -3.93
C THR A 218 -5.90 10.97 -2.92
N GLY A 219 -6.17 12.26 -3.02
CA GLY A 219 -7.11 12.93 -2.10
C GLY A 219 -6.62 14.31 -1.68
N GLY A 220 -6.91 14.70 -0.45
CA GLY A 220 -6.50 15.99 0.12
C GLY A 220 -5.01 16.11 0.39
N LEU A 221 -4.63 17.20 1.05
CA LEU A 221 -3.25 17.41 1.47
C LEU A 221 -2.84 16.49 2.62
N ILE A 222 -3.75 16.19 3.51
CA ILE A 222 -3.51 15.46 4.76
C ILE A 222 -4.48 14.28 4.83
N ASN A 223 -3.94 13.11 5.10
CA ASN A 223 -4.68 11.99 5.63
C ASN A 223 -4.26 11.73 7.08
N LYS A 224 -5.18 11.27 7.90
CA LYS A 224 -4.89 10.86 9.28
C LYS A 224 -5.36 9.44 9.49
N TYR A 225 -4.47 8.63 10.01
CA TYR A 225 -4.78 7.29 10.45
C TYR A 225 -4.14 7.05 11.82
N ASN A 226 -4.88 6.43 12.73
CA ASN A 226 -4.43 6.19 14.11
C ASN A 226 -3.95 7.46 14.83
N ASN A 227 -4.64 8.61 14.62
CA ASN A 227 -4.32 9.95 15.14
C ASN A 227 -2.99 10.56 14.66
N GLU A 228 -2.31 9.95 13.69
CA GLU A 228 -1.07 10.47 13.11
C GLU A 228 -1.29 10.90 11.66
N ILE A 229 -0.51 11.89 11.21
CA ILE A 229 -0.50 12.28 9.79
C ILE A 229 0.15 11.12 9.02
N SER A 230 -0.59 10.55 8.08
CA SER A 230 -0.17 9.42 7.27
C SER A 230 0.03 9.81 5.81
N ILE A 231 1.02 9.20 5.20
CA ILE A 231 1.29 9.24 3.76
C ILE A 231 1.64 7.84 3.28
N ASP A 232 1.67 7.67 1.96
CA ASP A 232 1.95 6.39 1.31
C ASP A 232 3.15 5.68 1.92
N GLY A 233 2.97 4.41 2.23
CA GLY A 233 3.99 3.58 2.85
C GLY A 233 5.26 3.41 2.01
N GLY A 234 5.20 3.68 0.70
CA GLY A 234 6.36 3.67 -0.20
C GLY A 234 7.37 4.79 0.03
N PHE A 235 7.01 5.83 0.82
CA PHE A 235 7.92 6.92 1.17
C PHE A 235 8.90 6.56 2.30
N SER A 236 8.68 5.46 3.00
CA SER A 236 9.58 4.96 4.03
C SER A 236 10.30 3.68 3.59
N ASN A 237 11.16 3.12 4.44
CA ASN A 237 11.94 1.93 4.10
C ASN A 237 11.05 0.70 3.88
N TYR A 238 11.40 -0.09 2.90
CA TYR A 238 10.75 -1.30 2.45
C TYR A 238 11.81 -2.41 2.27
N PRO A 239 11.59 -3.69 2.60
CA PRO A 239 10.35 -4.32 3.09
C PRO A 239 10.07 -4.06 4.58
N TYR A 240 8.76 -4.07 4.94
CA TYR A 240 8.30 -3.60 6.25
C TYR A 240 8.42 -4.64 7.36
N LEU A 241 8.47 -5.91 7.06
CA LEU A 241 8.55 -6.95 8.05
C LEU A 241 9.79 -7.82 7.77
N ASP A 242 10.93 -7.34 8.24
CA ASP A 242 12.18 -8.08 8.15
C ASP A 242 12.33 -9.01 9.37
N LEU A 243 11.64 -10.15 9.30
CA LEU A 243 11.76 -11.23 10.29
C LEU A 243 12.80 -12.29 9.88
N ASN A 244 13.68 -11.99 8.95
CA ASN A 244 14.65 -12.91 8.33
C ASN A 244 14.01 -14.12 7.58
N ASN A 245 12.70 -14.13 7.42
CA ASN A 245 11.93 -15.21 6.79
C ASN A 245 11.21 -14.78 5.52
N THR A 246 11.61 -13.65 4.92
CA THR A 246 11.03 -13.20 3.64
C THR A 246 11.46 -14.13 2.54
N ILE A 247 10.51 -14.94 2.05
CA ILE A 247 10.76 -15.95 1.02
C ILE A 247 10.40 -15.47 -0.38
N LEU A 248 9.54 -14.48 -0.48
CA LEU A 248 9.07 -13.95 -1.76
C LEU A 248 8.82 -12.45 -1.65
N HIS A 249 9.32 -11.75 -2.67
CA HIS A 249 9.11 -10.32 -2.84
C HIS A 249 8.31 -10.07 -4.13
N ILE A 250 7.06 -9.70 -4.00
CA ILE A 250 6.16 -9.41 -5.11
C ILE A 250 6.24 -7.91 -5.44
N ASN A 251 6.58 -7.61 -6.68
CA ASN A 251 6.58 -6.25 -7.20
C ASN A 251 6.11 -6.21 -8.67
N PRO A 252 5.71 -5.06 -9.21
CA PRO A 252 5.18 -4.97 -10.57
C PRO A 252 6.15 -5.33 -11.69
N GLN A 253 7.41 -5.57 -11.37
CA GLN A 253 8.47 -5.86 -12.33
C GLN A 253 9.15 -7.22 -12.09
N MET A 254 8.66 -8.02 -11.13
CA MET A 254 9.31 -9.25 -10.68
C MET A 254 9.55 -10.29 -11.78
N TRP A 255 8.84 -10.19 -12.89
CA TRP A 255 8.96 -11.11 -14.02
C TRP A 255 9.70 -10.50 -15.23
N LYS A 256 10.28 -9.30 -15.09
CA LYS A 256 11.05 -8.64 -16.15
C LYS A 256 12.54 -8.91 -15.95
N GLU A 257 13.24 -9.10 -17.07
CA GLU A 257 14.70 -9.32 -17.07
C GLU A 257 15.46 -8.05 -16.69
N GLU A 258 14.92 -6.87 -17.01
CA GLU A 258 15.51 -5.57 -16.65
C GLU A 258 14.61 -4.81 -15.68
N ILE A 259 15.20 -4.42 -14.54
CA ILE A 259 14.51 -3.57 -13.56
C ILE A 259 14.69 -2.12 -14.01
N THR A 260 13.72 -1.59 -14.71
CA THR A 260 13.64 -0.14 -14.97
C THR A 260 12.79 0.51 -13.88
N PHE A 261 13.39 1.41 -13.13
CA PHE A 261 12.70 2.20 -12.09
C PHE A 261 11.72 3.23 -12.65
N ASP A 262 11.62 3.33 -13.97
CA ASP A 262 10.63 4.18 -14.62
C ASP A 262 9.25 3.63 -14.35
N CYS A 263 8.47 4.36 -13.53
CA CYS A 263 7.07 4.36 -13.81
C CYS A 263 6.00 4.39 -12.71
N ALA A 264 6.30 4.36 -11.48
CA ALA A 264 5.21 4.46 -10.49
C ALA A 264 4.50 5.84 -10.55
N ILE A 265 5.24 6.89 -10.91
CA ILE A 265 4.73 8.27 -10.89
C ILE A 265 4.00 8.62 -12.18
N ASP A 266 4.51 8.22 -13.35
CA ASP A 266 3.85 8.49 -14.62
C ASP A 266 2.50 7.79 -14.75
N ASP A 267 2.37 6.60 -14.16
CA ASP A 267 1.10 5.86 -14.16
C ASP A 267 0.04 6.53 -13.26
N ILE A 268 0.45 7.22 -12.18
CA ILE A 268 -0.47 7.94 -11.28
C ILE A 268 -1.14 9.14 -11.98
N PHE A 269 -0.50 9.71 -12.99
CA PHE A 269 -1.03 10.82 -13.77
C PHE A 269 -1.82 10.39 -15.00
N GLN A 270 -1.90 9.10 -15.29
CA GLN A 270 -2.73 8.62 -16.37
C GLN A 270 -4.21 8.83 -16.02
N ASP A 271 -4.98 9.16 -17.03
CA ASP A 271 -6.43 9.20 -16.92
C ASP A 271 -6.93 7.79 -16.63
N ILE A 272 -7.50 7.57 -15.43
CA ILE A 272 -8.01 6.29 -14.99
C ILE A 272 -8.93 5.65 -16.03
N ASN A 273 -9.70 6.46 -16.74
CA ASN A 273 -10.64 5.98 -17.77
C ASN A 273 -9.94 5.42 -19.03
N LYS A 274 -8.66 5.68 -19.21
CA LYS A 274 -7.87 5.13 -20.32
C LYS A 274 -7.14 3.85 -19.98
N LEU A 275 -7.19 3.42 -18.73
CA LEU A 275 -6.53 2.22 -18.26
C LEU A 275 -7.43 1.00 -18.45
N ASN A 276 -6.86 -0.05 -19.00
CA ASN A 276 -7.52 -1.34 -19.06
C ASN A 276 -7.09 -2.16 -17.82
N PHE A 277 -7.88 -2.08 -16.76
CA PHE A 277 -7.59 -2.76 -15.50
C PHE A 277 -7.69 -4.29 -15.62
N GLU A 278 -8.66 -4.77 -16.42
CA GLU A 278 -8.80 -6.20 -16.69
C GLU A 278 -7.57 -6.75 -17.42
N ASP A 279 -7.10 -6.09 -18.45
CA ASP A 279 -5.90 -6.49 -19.18
C ASP A 279 -4.65 -6.46 -18.27
N SER A 280 -4.54 -5.46 -17.40
CA SER A 280 -3.46 -5.40 -16.42
C SER A 280 -3.49 -6.60 -15.45
N TYR A 281 -4.66 -6.93 -14.92
CA TYR A 281 -4.87 -8.11 -14.09
C TYR A 281 -4.53 -9.41 -14.83
N LEU A 282 -5.05 -9.59 -16.04
CA LEU A 282 -4.80 -10.80 -16.85
C LEU A 282 -3.32 -10.97 -17.14
N ARG A 283 -2.60 -9.89 -17.44
CA ARG A 283 -1.14 -9.93 -17.63
C ARG A 283 -0.43 -10.37 -16.37
N GLY A 284 -0.75 -9.79 -15.20
CA GLY A 284 -0.13 -10.20 -13.94
C GLY A 284 -0.34 -11.68 -13.64
N TYR A 285 -1.54 -12.18 -13.87
CA TYR A 285 -1.88 -13.60 -13.72
C TYR A 285 -1.09 -14.49 -14.69
N GLN A 286 -1.05 -14.11 -15.98
CA GLN A 286 -0.38 -14.90 -17.02
C GLN A 286 1.14 -14.88 -16.87
N ASP A 287 1.74 -13.73 -16.55
CA ASP A 287 3.18 -13.61 -16.30
C ASP A 287 3.60 -14.52 -15.14
N THR A 288 2.81 -14.52 -14.06
CA THR A 288 3.06 -15.39 -12.91
C THR A 288 2.92 -16.87 -13.27
N LYS A 289 1.92 -17.22 -14.08
CA LYS A 289 1.73 -18.59 -14.58
C LYS A 289 2.91 -19.05 -15.42
N ASN A 290 3.44 -18.20 -16.29
CA ASN A 290 4.59 -18.49 -17.14
C ASN A 290 5.86 -18.71 -16.32
N ASN A 291 6.00 -18.02 -15.19
CA ASN A 291 7.14 -18.08 -14.27
C ASN A 291 6.91 -19.00 -13.06
N LYS A 292 5.89 -19.88 -13.11
CA LYS A 292 5.52 -20.77 -11.99
C LYS A 292 6.67 -21.64 -11.48
N HIS A 293 7.62 -22.01 -12.36
CA HIS A 293 8.78 -22.81 -12.00
C HIS A 293 9.66 -22.15 -10.93
N ILE A 294 9.70 -20.82 -10.88
CA ILE A 294 10.40 -20.05 -9.84
C ILE A 294 9.65 -20.21 -8.50
N LEU A 295 8.33 -20.09 -8.56
CA LEU A 295 7.48 -20.20 -7.36
C LEU A 295 7.47 -21.64 -6.80
N ASP A 296 7.54 -22.65 -7.66
CA ASP A 296 7.59 -24.08 -7.27
C ASP A 296 8.83 -24.41 -6.41
N ASN A 297 9.89 -23.61 -6.51
CA ASN A 297 11.10 -23.75 -5.68
C ASN A 297 10.97 -23.07 -4.30
N ILE A 298 9.97 -22.21 -4.11
CA ILE A 298 9.81 -21.37 -2.93
C ILE A 298 8.57 -21.75 -2.12
N LEU A 299 7.48 -22.08 -2.83
CA LEU A 299 6.16 -22.32 -2.26
C LEU A 299 5.74 -23.77 -2.50
N THR A 300 4.94 -24.31 -1.59
CA THR A 300 4.33 -25.64 -1.74
C THR A 300 3.03 -25.50 -2.55
N ARG A 301 2.85 -26.33 -3.57
CA ARG A 301 1.58 -26.38 -4.31
C ARG A 301 0.45 -26.93 -3.45
N LYS A 302 -0.78 -26.46 -3.72
CA LYS A 302 -2.01 -27.04 -3.17
C LYS A 302 -2.29 -28.42 -3.76
#